data_bfca7000e85f1fe88a2bb302b0bc5415
#
_entry.id   bfca7000e85f1fe88a2bb302b0bc5415
#
_cell.length_a   1.000
_cell.length_b   1.000
_cell.length_c   1.000
_cell.angle_alpha   90.00
_cell.angle_beta   90.00
_cell.angle_gamma   90.00
#
_symmetry.space_group_name_H-M   'P 1'
#
loop_
_entity.id
_entity.type
_entity.pdbx_description
1 polymer ?
#
loop_
_entity_poly.entity_id
_entity_poly.type
_entity_poly.pdbx_seq_one_letter_code
_entity_poly.pdbx_strand_id
1 'polypeptide(L)'
;MDSKKERDFNMEKQTGCVHIYCGDGKGKTTCGMGLCTRAAGYGYRVLIYQFMKDNSTSERKVLLLSPNVTFVPGQDKIKFSFLMTPEEKAEQKRYYEEQFQKVTEKAVQEEYDVLFLDELVYTIGSKLFDEQLLLDFLDHKPEKLEVILTCLLYTSDAADDR
;
A
#
# COMPACT_ATOMS: atom_id res chain seq x y z
N MET A 1 34.80 -29.52 -24.26
CA MET A 1 34.86 -28.11 -23.84
C MET A 1 33.53 -27.52 -24.16
N ASP A 2 32.60 -27.60 -23.20
CA ASP A 2 31.23 -27.14 -23.36
C ASP A 2 31.11 -25.67 -22.96
N SER A 3 30.85 -24.81 -23.94
CA SER A 3 30.47 -23.43 -23.70
C SER A 3 29.06 -23.42 -23.09
N LYS A 4 29.00 -23.21 -21.80
CA LYS A 4 27.76 -22.79 -21.14
C LYS A 4 27.30 -21.51 -21.84
N LYS A 5 26.29 -21.62 -22.71
CA LYS A 5 25.49 -20.48 -23.10
C LYS A 5 24.86 -19.94 -21.83
N GLU A 6 25.39 -18.85 -21.31
CA GLU A 6 24.66 -17.94 -20.41
C GLU A 6 23.40 -17.53 -21.17
N ARG A 7 22.28 -18.11 -20.76
CA ARG A 7 20.98 -17.59 -21.18
C ARG A 7 20.80 -16.30 -20.41
N ASP A 8 21.15 -15.19 -21.06
CA ASP A 8 20.64 -13.87 -20.69
C ASP A 8 19.11 -13.94 -20.77
N PHE A 9 18.50 -14.30 -19.66
CA PHE A 9 17.09 -14.06 -19.43
C PHE A 9 16.96 -12.56 -19.17
N ASN A 10 16.96 -11.79 -20.25
CA ASN A 10 16.49 -10.42 -20.23
C ASN A 10 14.96 -10.49 -20.09
N MET A 11 14.49 -10.97 -18.92
CA MET A 11 13.08 -10.88 -18.57
C MET A 11 12.79 -9.42 -18.34
N GLU A 12 12.18 -8.77 -19.32
CA GLU A 12 11.54 -7.46 -19.09
C GLU A 12 10.71 -7.58 -17.80
N LYS A 13 10.88 -6.62 -16.88
CA LYS A 13 10.10 -6.56 -15.65
C LYS A 13 8.61 -6.58 -16.02
N GLN A 14 7.94 -7.69 -15.80
CA GLN A 14 6.50 -7.84 -15.99
C GLN A 14 5.79 -7.46 -14.69
N THR A 15 5.72 -6.17 -14.43
CA THR A 15 4.98 -5.57 -13.31
C THR A 15 3.86 -4.70 -13.85
N GLY A 16 3.00 -4.19 -12.98
CA GLY A 16 1.96 -3.23 -13.34
C GLY A 16 0.55 -3.63 -12.96
N CYS A 17 0.36 -4.81 -12.37
CA CYS A 17 -0.93 -5.23 -11.84
C CYS A 17 -1.39 -4.37 -10.66
N VAL A 18 -2.71 -4.35 -10.44
CA VAL A 18 -3.30 -3.84 -9.21
C VAL A 18 -3.81 -5.05 -8.41
N HIS A 19 -3.27 -5.24 -7.22
CA HIS A 19 -3.67 -6.30 -6.30
C HIS A 19 -4.53 -5.71 -5.19
N ILE A 20 -5.70 -6.30 -4.94
CA ILE A 20 -6.59 -5.88 -3.86
C ILE A 20 -6.85 -7.08 -2.95
N TYR A 21 -6.38 -7.01 -1.71
CA TYR A 21 -6.64 -8.03 -0.68
C TYR A 21 -7.77 -7.56 0.21
N CYS A 22 -8.97 -8.09 -0.04
CA CYS A 22 -10.19 -7.77 0.69
C CYS A 22 -10.66 -8.92 1.58
N GLY A 23 -11.47 -8.59 2.58
CA GLY A 23 -12.16 -9.54 3.47
C GLY A 23 -12.13 -9.11 4.92
N ASP A 24 -12.95 -9.75 5.74
CA ASP A 24 -13.07 -9.54 7.21
C ASP A 24 -12.04 -10.34 7.99
N GLY A 25 -11.39 -11.30 7.33
CA GLY A 25 -10.41 -12.19 7.94
C GLY A 25 -9.06 -11.54 8.23
N LYS A 26 -8.24 -12.26 8.99
CA LYS A 26 -6.85 -11.90 9.28
C LYS A 26 -5.95 -12.11 8.06
N GLY A 27 -4.83 -11.39 8.00
CA GLY A 27 -3.73 -11.69 7.06
C GLY A 27 -3.65 -10.79 5.83
N LYS A 28 -4.54 -9.82 5.63
CA LYS A 28 -4.47 -8.90 4.48
C LYS A 28 -3.15 -8.13 4.41
N THR A 29 -2.80 -7.43 5.48
CA THR A 29 -1.48 -6.75 5.60
C THR A 29 -0.34 -7.75 5.42
N THR A 30 -0.43 -8.93 6.04
CA THR A 30 0.59 -9.99 5.93
C THR A 30 0.76 -10.46 4.48
N CYS A 31 -0.33 -10.63 3.72
CA CYS A 31 -0.27 -10.97 2.30
C CYS A 31 0.44 -9.88 1.50
N GLY A 32 0.06 -8.61 1.70
CA GLY A 32 0.71 -7.48 1.04
C GLY A 32 2.20 -7.38 1.38
N MET A 33 2.56 -7.51 2.65
CA MET A 33 3.97 -7.53 3.10
C MET A 33 4.74 -8.72 2.54
N GLY A 34 4.11 -9.89 2.42
CA GLY A 34 4.69 -11.07 1.78
C GLY A 34 5.00 -10.83 0.31
N LEU A 35 4.10 -10.18 -0.44
CA LEU A 35 4.33 -9.80 -1.82
C LEU A 35 5.47 -8.78 -1.94
N CYS A 36 5.51 -7.78 -1.05
CA CYS A 36 6.62 -6.83 -0.97
C CYS A 36 7.96 -7.50 -0.69
N THR A 37 7.99 -8.49 0.21
CA THR A 37 9.19 -9.27 0.53
C THR A 37 9.69 -10.03 -0.70
N ARG A 38 8.81 -10.68 -1.45
CA ARG A 38 9.16 -11.38 -2.68
C ARG A 38 9.69 -10.45 -3.75
N ALA A 39 9.02 -9.31 -3.95
CA ALA A 39 9.43 -8.28 -4.90
C ALA A 39 10.82 -7.74 -4.56
N ALA A 40 11.06 -7.36 -3.30
CA ALA A 40 12.35 -6.88 -2.84
C ALA A 40 13.47 -7.94 -2.98
N GLY A 41 13.16 -9.21 -2.67
CA GLY A 41 14.09 -10.32 -2.85
C GLY A 41 14.45 -10.59 -4.32
N TYR A 42 13.55 -10.28 -5.24
CA TYR A 42 13.81 -10.32 -6.69
C TYR A 42 14.67 -9.13 -7.17
N GLY A 43 14.79 -8.08 -6.37
CA GLY A 43 15.54 -6.86 -6.71
C GLY A 43 14.66 -5.67 -7.11
N TYR A 44 13.34 -5.78 -6.97
CA TYR A 44 12.42 -4.67 -7.21
C TYR A 44 12.50 -3.64 -6.08
N ARG A 45 12.33 -2.37 -6.43
CA ARG A 45 12.22 -1.27 -5.46
C ARG A 45 10.78 -1.17 -4.98
N VAL A 46 10.59 -1.26 -3.67
CA VAL A 46 9.29 -1.32 -3.01
C VAL A 46 9.09 -0.10 -2.12
N LEU A 47 8.00 0.62 -2.32
CA LEU A 47 7.55 1.71 -1.46
C LEU A 47 6.30 1.30 -0.71
N ILE A 48 6.29 1.50 0.61
CA ILE A 48 5.19 1.11 1.49
C ILE A 48 4.70 2.33 2.28
N TYR A 49 3.39 2.54 2.30
CA TYR A 49 2.72 3.45 3.20
C TYR A 49 1.54 2.75 3.88
N GLN A 50 1.44 2.92 5.20
CA GLN A 50 0.40 2.30 6.02
C GLN A 50 -0.56 3.39 6.53
N PHE A 51 -1.77 3.43 5.97
CA PHE A 51 -2.85 4.27 6.49
C PHE A 51 -3.34 3.72 7.83
N MET A 52 -3.89 4.57 8.67
CA MET A 52 -4.51 4.17 9.94
C MET A 52 -3.59 3.37 10.90
N LYS A 53 -2.28 3.41 10.66
CA LYS A 53 -1.26 2.75 11.50
C LYS A 53 -0.17 3.74 11.88
N ASP A 54 0.38 3.55 13.06
CA ASP A 54 1.58 4.25 13.49
C ASP A 54 2.85 3.59 12.93
N ASN A 55 4.00 4.16 13.26
CA ASN A 55 5.28 3.67 12.76
C ASN A 55 5.83 2.44 13.53
N SER A 56 5.06 1.84 14.45
CA SER A 56 5.52 0.79 15.38
C SER A 56 5.26 -0.63 14.89
N THR A 57 4.65 -0.81 13.72
CA THR A 57 4.30 -2.15 13.22
C THR A 57 5.54 -3.06 13.10
N SER A 58 5.38 -4.31 13.53
CA SER A 58 6.52 -5.22 13.72
C SER A 58 7.22 -5.61 12.41
N GLU A 59 6.48 -5.74 11.33
CA GLU A 59 6.98 -6.08 10.00
C GLU A 59 7.95 -5.04 9.45
N ARG A 60 7.82 -3.77 9.83
CA ARG A 60 8.74 -2.69 9.41
C ARG A 60 10.18 -2.99 9.81
N LYS A 61 10.38 -3.54 11.01
CA LYS A 61 11.73 -3.83 11.53
C LYS A 61 12.49 -4.83 10.69
N VAL A 62 11.79 -5.80 10.11
CA VAL A 62 12.39 -6.84 9.26
C VAL A 62 12.55 -6.35 7.83
N LEU A 63 11.50 -5.75 7.26
CA LEU A 63 11.52 -5.29 5.87
C LEU A 63 12.50 -4.15 5.62
N LEU A 64 12.73 -3.27 6.61
CA LEU A 64 13.73 -2.21 6.52
C LEU A 64 15.19 -2.71 6.50
N LEU A 65 15.44 -4.00 6.77
CA LEU A 65 16.75 -4.61 6.55
C LEU A 65 17.06 -4.82 5.06
N SER A 66 16.04 -4.82 4.21
CA SER A 66 16.23 -4.88 2.76
C SER A 66 16.53 -3.48 2.21
N PRO A 67 17.62 -3.30 1.45
CA PRO A 67 17.94 -2.01 0.83
C PRO A 67 16.93 -1.60 -0.24
N ASN A 68 16.11 -2.52 -0.72
CA ASN A 68 15.11 -2.30 -1.77
C ASN A 68 13.74 -1.87 -1.22
N VAL A 69 13.56 -1.84 0.11
CA VAL A 69 12.30 -1.49 0.75
C VAL A 69 12.39 -0.13 1.43
N THR A 70 11.44 0.73 1.10
CA THR A 70 11.27 2.04 1.74
C THR A 70 9.89 2.12 2.37
N PHE A 71 9.82 2.46 3.65
CA PHE A 71 8.58 2.86 4.32
C PHE A 71 8.51 4.38 4.40
N VAL A 72 7.40 4.93 3.93
CA VAL A 72 7.10 6.34 4.21
C VAL A 72 6.57 6.43 5.65
N PRO A 73 7.11 7.33 6.48
CA PRO A 73 6.62 7.51 7.84
C PRO A 73 5.17 8.01 7.86
N GLY A 74 4.36 7.43 8.72
CA GLY A 74 3.02 7.90 9.07
C GLY A 74 3.03 8.75 10.34
N GLN A 75 1.85 8.95 10.93
CA GLN A 75 1.70 9.62 12.23
C GLN A 75 2.23 8.74 13.37
N ASP A 76 2.79 9.37 14.41
CA ASP A 76 3.25 8.63 15.60
C ASP A 76 2.11 8.15 16.49
N LYS A 77 0.95 8.81 16.41
CA LYS A 77 -0.25 8.45 17.17
C LYS A 77 -1.46 8.49 16.27
N ILE A 78 -2.25 7.42 16.32
CA ILE A 78 -3.48 7.27 15.55
C ILE A 78 -4.66 7.23 16.51
N LYS A 79 -5.67 8.07 16.26
CA LYS A 79 -6.96 8.03 16.92
C LYS A 79 -7.93 7.20 16.09
N PHE A 80 -8.69 6.34 16.73
CA PHE A 80 -9.71 5.56 16.02
C PHE A 80 -10.79 6.48 15.43
N SER A 81 -11.22 6.22 14.20
CA SER A 81 -12.16 7.06 13.45
C SER A 81 -13.49 7.28 14.17
N PHE A 82 -13.97 6.27 14.93
CA PHE A 82 -15.21 6.38 15.71
C PHE A 82 -15.08 7.26 16.97
N LEU A 83 -13.86 7.61 17.38
CA LEU A 83 -13.59 8.52 18.49
C LEU A 83 -13.29 9.96 18.02
N MET A 84 -13.23 10.20 16.72
CA MET A 84 -12.92 11.52 16.16
C MET A 84 -14.17 12.41 16.10
N THR A 85 -13.99 13.69 16.43
CA THR A 85 -14.99 14.71 16.14
C THR A 85 -15.08 14.98 14.61
N PRO A 86 -16.15 15.65 14.12
CA PRO A 86 -16.24 16.02 12.71
C PRO A 86 -15.05 16.85 12.22
N GLU A 87 -14.54 17.77 13.06
CA GLU A 87 -13.39 18.61 12.75
C GLU A 87 -12.11 17.78 12.66
N GLU A 88 -11.88 16.87 13.62
CA GLU A 88 -10.76 15.94 13.60
C GLU A 88 -10.80 15.02 12.38
N LYS A 89 -11.97 14.56 11.96
CA LYS A 89 -12.15 13.76 10.74
C LYS A 89 -11.77 14.55 9.49
N ALA A 90 -12.18 15.81 9.40
CA ALA A 90 -11.85 16.67 8.27
C ALA A 90 -10.33 16.93 8.18
N GLU A 91 -9.69 17.16 9.32
CA GLU A 91 -8.23 17.32 9.40
C GLU A 91 -7.49 16.04 9.02
N GLN A 92 -7.94 14.89 9.56
CA GLN A 92 -7.34 13.59 9.26
C GLN A 92 -7.51 13.20 7.79
N LYS A 93 -8.67 13.50 7.19
CA LYS A 93 -8.92 13.31 5.76
C LYS A 93 -7.91 14.07 4.93
N ARG A 94 -7.76 15.38 5.18
CA ARG A 94 -6.78 16.22 4.49
C ARG A 94 -5.36 15.68 4.63
N TYR A 95 -4.98 15.27 5.84
CA TYR A 95 -3.66 14.67 6.08
C TYR A 95 -3.44 13.41 5.23
N TYR A 96 -4.40 12.47 5.17
CA TYR A 96 -4.25 11.25 4.39
C TYR A 96 -4.23 11.52 2.88
N GLU A 97 -5.01 12.48 2.39
CA GLU A 97 -4.99 12.89 0.98
C GLU A 97 -3.65 13.52 0.59
N GLU A 98 -3.08 14.37 1.46
CA GLU A 98 -1.73 14.92 1.28
C GLU A 98 -0.64 13.83 1.31
N GLN A 99 -0.74 12.87 2.24
CA GLN A 99 0.21 11.75 2.30
C GLN A 99 0.11 10.87 1.06
N PHE A 100 -1.09 10.57 0.60
CA PHE A 100 -1.30 9.81 -0.64
C PHE A 100 -0.64 10.50 -1.83
N GLN A 101 -0.84 11.79 -1.99
CA GLN A 101 -0.21 12.57 -3.05
C GLN A 101 1.32 12.46 -2.97
N LYS A 102 1.92 12.73 -1.81
CA LYS A 102 3.37 12.63 -1.61
C LYS A 102 3.92 11.25 -1.91
N VAL A 103 3.22 10.19 -1.47
CA VAL A 103 3.64 8.80 -1.65
C VAL A 103 3.56 8.38 -3.12
N THR A 104 2.48 8.72 -3.80
CA THR A 104 2.30 8.41 -5.22
C THR A 104 3.27 9.18 -6.10
N GLU A 105 3.48 10.47 -5.83
CA GLU A 105 4.51 11.27 -6.50
C GLU A 105 5.90 10.67 -6.31
N LYS A 106 6.26 10.29 -5.09
CA LYS A 106 7.54 9.63 -4.79
C LYS A 106 7.68 8.32 -5.56
N ALA A 107 6.62 7.49 -5.58
CA ALA A 107 6.64 6.22 -6.30
C ALA A 107 6.94 6.39 -7.78
N VAL A 108 6.36 7.43 -8.40
CA VAL A 108 6.52 7.73 -9.83
C VAL A 108 7.87 8.41 -10.11
N GLN A 109 8.23 9.45 -9.37
CA GLN A 109 9.43 10.24 -9.61
C GLN A 109 10.72 9.47 -9.34
N GLU A 110 10.71 8.59 -8.33
CA GLU A 110 11.85 7.77 -7.97
C GLU A 110 11.80 6.36 -8.61
N GLU A 111 10.86 6.13 -9.53
CA GLU A 111 10.75 4.91 -10.33
C GLU A 111 10.69 3.63 -9.49
N TYR A 112 9.81 3.59 -8.47
CA TYR A 112 9.54 2.37 -7.74
C TYR A 112 8.82 1.35 -8.62
N ASP A 113 9.13 0.07 -8.42
CA ASP A 113 8.48 -1.04 -9.15
C ASP A 113 7.16 -1.45 -8.48
N VAL A 114 7.08 -1.32 -7.16
CA VAL A 114 5.92 -1.73 -6.35
C VAL A 114 5.56 -0.64 -5.35
N LEU A 115 4.29 -0.30 -5.30
CA LEU A 115 3.69 0.60 -4.31
C LEU A 115 2.65 -0.17 -3.49
N PHE A 116 2.87 -0.28 -2.18
CA PHE A 116 1.90 -0.86 -1.26
C PHE A 116 1.25 0.21 -0.38
N LEU A 117 -0.07 0.33 -0.51
CA LEU A 117 -0.93 1.24 0.24
C LEU A 117 -1.81 0.42 1.19
N ASP A 118 -1.29 0.17 2.38
CA ASP A 118 -1.94 -0.67 3.37
C ASP A 118 -3.09 0.08 4.06
N GLU A 119 -4.24 -0.55 4.19
CA GLU A 119 -5.49 -0.02 4.77
C GLU A 119 -6.12 1.19 4.05
N LEU A 120 -5.70 1.52 2.83
CA LEU A 120 -6.27 2.66 2.10
C LEU A 120 -7.78 2.49 1.86
N VAL A 121 -8.23 1.30 1.47
CA VAL A 121 -9.66 1.08 1.19
C VAL A 121 -10.50 1.15 2.47
N TYR A 122 -9.94 0.73 3.63
CA TYR A 122 -10.59 0.97 4.92
C TYR A 122 -10.69 2.47 5.26
N THR A 123 -9.65 3.23 4.93
CA THR A 123 -9.62 4.69 5.12
C THR A 123 -10.69 5.40 4.28
N ILE A 124 -10.94 4.91 3.05
CA ILE A 124 -12.05 5.35 2.19
C ILE A 124 -13.40 5.03 2.85
N GLY A 125 -13.61 3.80 3.27
CA GLY A 125 -14.85 3.35 3.94
C GLY A 125 -15.14 4.13 5.23
N SER A 126 -14.10 4.56 5.94
CA SER A 126 -14.21 5.41 7.13
C SER A 126 -14.46 6.90 6.81
N LYS A 127 -14.59 7.27 5.54
CA LYS A 127 -14.76 8.63 5.02
C LYS A 127 -13.58 9.57 5.38
N LEU A 128 -12.40 9.01 5.52
CA LEU A 128 -11.14 9.71 5.80
C LEU A 128 -10.25 9.84 4.56
N PHE A 129 -10.79 9.52 3.38
CA PHE A 129 -10.10 9.64 2.09
C PHE A 129 -11.13 9.64 0.96
N ASP A 130 -10.90 10.45 -0.08
CA ASP A 130 -11.75 10.48 -1.29
C ASP A 130 -11.33 9.38 -2.26
N GLU A 131 -12.25 8.43 -2.52
CA GLU A 131 -12.03 7.31 -3.44
C GLU A 131 -11.61 7.77 -4.84
N GLN A 132 -12.12 8.92 -5.30
CA GLN A 132 -11.82 9.42 -6.64
C GLN A 132 -10.33 9.66 -6.85
N LEU A 133 -9.61 10.10 -5.80
CA LEU A 133 -8.15 10.29 -5.88
C LEU A 133 -7.40 8.97 -6.15
N LEU A 134 -7.86 7.88 -5.55
CA LEU A 134 -7.30 6.55 -5.81
C LEU A 134 -7.60 6.09 -7.23
N LEU A 135 -8.85 6.23 -7.68
CA LEU A 135 -9.26 5.81 -9.04
C LEU A 135 -8.50 6.59 -10.09
N ASP A 136 -8.39 7.91 -9.96
CA ASP A 136 -7.64 8.77 -10.88
C ASP A 136 -6.15 8.37 -10.94
N PHE A 137 -5.55 8.05 -9.79
CA PHE A 137 -4.18 7.57 -9.75
C PHE A 137 -4.02 6.22 -10.46
N LEU A 138 -4.91 5.26 -10.22
CA LEU A 138 -4.84 3.93 -10.84
C LEU A 138 -5.02 4.00 -12.37
N ASP A 139 -5.86 4.92 -12.85
CA ASP A 139 -6.07 5.13 -14.29
C ASP A 139 -4.86 5.75 -15.00
N HIS A 140 -4.05 6.53 -14.27
CA HIS A 140 -2.93 7.29 -14.85
C HIS A 140 -1.55 6.84 -14.36
N LYS A 141 -1.48 5.84 -13.48
CA LYS A 141 -0.20 5.34 -12.96
C LYS A 141 0.72 4.86 -14.09
N PRO A 142 2.05 4.89 -13.90
CA PRO A 142 2.96 4.26 -14.83
C PRO A 142 2.55 2.80 -15.09
N GLU A 143 2.60 2.37 -16.34
CA GLU A 143 2.16 1.03 -16.76
C GLU A 143 2.85 -0.08 -15.96
N LYS A 144 4.15 0.08 -15.68
CA LYS A 144 4.96 -0.92 -14.96
C LYS A 144 4.89 -0.81 -13.43
N LEU A 145 4.27 0.22 -12.87
CA LEU A 145 4.12 0.35 -11.42
C LEU A 145 3.04 -0.62 -10.92
N GLU A 146 3.46 -1.62 -10.16
CA GLU A 146 2.55 -2.53 -9.47
C GLU A 146 2.02 -1.91 -8.20
N VAL A 147 0.71 -1.98 -7.98
CA VAL A 147 0.05 -1.38 -6.81
C VAL A 147 -0.64 -2.47 -6.00
N ILE A 148 -0.38 -2.48 -4.70
CA ILE A 148 -0.98 -3.40 -3.75
C ILE A 148 -1.87 -2.59 -2.79
N LEU A 149 -3.10 -3.02 -2.63
CA LEU A 149 -4.10 -2.41 -1.74
C LEU A 149 -4.63 -3.44 -0.76
N THR A 150 -4.90 -3.03 0.48
CA THR A 150 -5.65 -3.86 1.43
C THR A 150 -6.98 -3.21 1.78
N CYS A 151 -7.99 -4.04 1.97
CA CYS A 151 -9.38 -3.67 2.20
C CYS A 151 -9.96 -4.43 3.40
N LEU A 152 -10.54 -3.72 4.36
CA LEU A 152 -11.55 -4.28 5.25
C LEU A 152 -12.91 -4.09 4.57
N LEU A 153 -13.53 -5.17 4.12
CA LEU A 153 -14.95 -5.14 3.75
C LEU A 153 -15.78 -5.12 5.05
N TYR A 154 -16.16 -3.93 5.49
CA TYR A 154 -17.38 -3.83 6.28
C TYR A 154 -18.54 -3.86 5.29
N THR A 155 -19.16 -5.01 5.12
CA THR A 155 -20.51 -5.01 4.60
C THR A 155 -21.40 -4.43 5.69
N SER A 156 -22.08 -3.33 5.39
CA SER A 156 -23.10 -2.72 6.24
C SER A 156 -24.28 -3.66 6.53
N ASP A 157 -24.28 -4.85 5.95
CA ASP A 157 -25.32 -5.87 6.07
C ASP A 157 -25.14 -6.81 7.28
N ALA A 158 -24.04 -6.71 8.02
CA ALA A 158 -23.88 -7.48 9.25
C ALA A 158 -24.62 -6.89 10.47
N ALA A 159 -25.33 -5.77 10.29
CA ALA A 159 -26.07 -5.11 11.36
C ALA A 159 -27.58 -5.46 11.41
N ASP A 160 -28.10 -6.22 10.42
CA ASP A 160 -29.55 -6.47 10.29
C ASP A 160 -30.00 -7.92 10.59
N ASP A 161 -29.06 -8.78 11.03
CA ASP A 161 -29.38 -10.14 11.50
C ASP A 161 -29.21 -10.27 13.02
N ARG A 162 -30.03 -9.50 13.79
CA ARG A 162 -30.29 -9.77 15.23
C ARG A 162 -31.75 -9.55 15.58
#